data_bf6e3224f8c16dc22d45fd80daf2f0d0
#
_entry.id   bf6e3224f8c16dc22d45fd80daf2f0d0
#
_cell.length_a   1.000
_cell.length_b   1.000
_cell.length_c   1.000
_cell.angle_alpha   90.00
_cell.angle_beta   90.00
_cell.angle_gamma   90.00
#
_symmetry.space_group_name_H-M   'P 1'
#
loop_
_entity.id
_entity.type
_entity.pdbx_description
1 polymer ?
#
loop_
_entity_poly.entity_id
_entity_poly.type
_entity_poly.pdbx_seq_one_letter_code
_entity_poly.pdbx_strand_id
1 'polypeptide(L)'
;MKFAVFLIATGIALAQSVVTNLADAKWTHDKGDPPGSESVFLREDAQTGGMELLVRFPAGHVIAPHWHSVNERVILAEGKLSVRVGTGAEKVLEPGGFAFLPAKEVQRLSCVSNTRCTFYIHWDGKLDNHKVQ
;
A
#
# COMPACT_ATOMS: atom_id res chain seq x y z
N MET A 1 43.61 34.20 -15.37
CA MET A 1 42.34 33.74 -14.73
C MET A 1 41.87 32.48 -15.44
N LYS A 2 41.93 31.33 -14.76
CA LYS A 2 41.45 30.04 -15.30
C LYS A 2 40.04 29.83 -14.76
N PHE A 3 39.02 29.93 -15.62
CA PHE A 3 37.66 29.56 -15.26
C PHE A 3 37.52 28.03 -15.32
N ALA A 4 37.35 27.42 -14.18
CA ALA A 4 36.98 26.01 -14.10
C ALA A 4 35.48 25.89 -14.43
N VAL A 5 35.15 25.29 -15.55
CA VAL A 5 33.78 24.94 -15.88
C VAL A 5 33.43 23.62 -15.11
N PHE A 6 32.63 23.73 -14.06
CA PHE A 6 32.03 22.58 -13.40
C PHE A 6 30.90 22.04 -14.28
N LEU A 7 31.13 20.95 -14.97
CA LEU A 7 30.07 20.16 -15.58
C LEU A 7 29.29 19.46 -14.46
N ILE A 8 28.11 19.96 -14.13
CA ILE A 8 27.16 19.27 -13.30
C ILE A 8 26.54 18.17 -14.18
N ALA A 9 27.00 16.94 -14.02
CA ALA A 9 26.34 15.78 -14.61
C ALA A 9 25.01 15.56 -13.86
N THR A 10 23.90 16.03 -14.44
CA THR A 10 22.56 15.68 -13.99
C THR A 10 22.29 14.25 -14.39
N GLY A 11 22.62 13.28 -13.52
CA GLY A 11 22.23 11.91 -13.69
C GLY A 11 20.71 11.80 -13.65
N ILE A 12 20.08 11.44 -14.76
CA ILE A 12 18.68 11.06 -14.78
C ILE A 12 18.63 9.68 -14.09
N ALA A 13 18.13 9.65 -12.86
CA ALA A 13 17.84 8.40 -12.19
C ALA A 13 16.67 7.73 -12.94
N LEU A 14 16.96 6.71 -13.74
CA LEU A 14 15.94 5.90 -14.39
C LEU A 14 15.21 5.10 -13.31
N ALA A 15 13.87 5.09 -13.37
CA ALA A 15 13.06 4.25 -12.49
C ALA A 15 13.43 2.78 -12.72
N GLN A 16 13.72 2.06 -11.63
CA GLN A 16 14.08 0.65 -11.69
C GLN A 16 12.83 -0.19 -11.94
N SER A 17 12.91 -1.13 -12.89
CA SER A 17 11.84 -2.09 -13.16
C SER A 17 11.71 -3.07 -11.98
N VAL A 18 10.46 -3.36 -11.59
CA VAL A 18 10.13 -4.42 -10.61
C VAL A 18 9.22 -5.42 -11.30
N VAL A 19 9.63 -6.69 -11.33
CA VAL A 19 8.84 -7.81 -11.86
C VAL A 19 8.91 -8.94 -10.85
N THR A 20 7.79 -9.31 -10.26
CA THR A 20 7.72 -10.39 -9.26
C THR A 20 6.39 -11.11 -9.31
N ASN A 21 6.37 -12.37 -8.87
CA ASN A 21 5.16 -13.13 -8.61
C ASN A 21 4.90 -13.23 -7.11
N LEU A 22 3.66 -13.43 -6.70
CA LEU A 22 3.34 -13.67 -5.28
C LEU A 22 4.10 -14.85 -4.69
N ALA A 23 4.32 -15.91 -5.48
CA ALA A 23 5.06 -17.10 -5.03
C ALA A 23 6.53 -16.83 -4.75
N ASP A 24 7.12 -15.83 -5.41
CA ASP A 24 8.54 -15.48 -5.28
C ASP A 24 8.76 -14.33 -4.29
N ALA A 25 7.67 -13.75 -3.77
CA ALA A 25 7.71 -12.60 -2.87
C ALA A 25 8.35 -12.95 -1.52
N LYS A 26 9.26 -12.09 -1.09
CA LYS A 26 9.92 -12.22 0.21
C LYS A 26 9.17 -11.41 1.25
N TRP A 27 8.27 -12.07 1.94
CA TRP A 27 7.42 -11.46 2.96
C TRP A 27 8.20 -11.14 4.23
N THR A 28 7.99 -9.94 4.75
CA THR A 28 8.58 -9.45 6.00
C THR A 28 7.50 -8.93 6.93
N HIS A 29 7.77 -8.98 8.22
CA HIS A 29 6.96 -8.31 9.25
C HIS A 29 7.84 -7.26 9.90
N ASP A 30 7.54 -5.99 9.66
CA ASP A 30 8.31 -4.88 10.19
C ASP A 30 7.76 -4.39 11.54
N LYS A 31 8.63 -3.75 12.32
CA LYS A 31 8.24 -3.15 13.59
C LYS A 31 7.21 -2.04 13.34
N GLY A 32 6.01 -2.23 13.81
CA GLY A 32 4.88 -1.28 13.63
C GLY A 32 3.80 -1.81 12.71
N ASP A 33 4.05 -2.89 11.99
CA ASP A 33 3.01 -3.58 11.23
C ASP A 33 1.95 -4.16 12.19
N PRO A 34 0.70 -4.25 11.73
CA PRO A 34 -0.34 -4.93 12.50
C PRO A 34 0.06 -6.37 12.83
N PRO A 35 -0.22 -6.89 14.03
CA PRO A 35 0.14 -8.25 14.42
C PRO A 35 -0.34 -9.29 13.40
N GLY A 36 0.56 -10.16 12.95
CA GLY A 36 0.27 -11.22 11.98
C GLY A 36 0.16 -10.75 10.53
N SER A 37 0.31 -9.46 10.24
CA SER A 37 0.45 -8.96 8.88
C SER A 37 1.88 -9.10 8.39
N GLU A 38 2.05 -9.18 7.08
CA GLU A 38 3.34 -9.19 6.41
C GLU A 38 3.25 -8.34 5.15
N SER A 39 4.36 -7.80 4.72
CA SER A 39 4.43 -6.96 3.52
C SER A 39 5.66 -7.27 2.66
N VAL A 40 5.59 -6.84 1.40
CA VAL A 40 6.72 -6.81 0.46
C VAL A 40 6.77 -5.42 -0.13
N PHE A 41 7.86 -4.71 0.11
CA PHE A 41 8.10 -3.43 -0.54
C PHE A 41 8.41 -3.68 -2.02
N LEU A 42 7.65 -3.05 -2.90
CA LEU A 42 7.82 -3.16 -4.35
C LEU A 42 8.57 -1.96 -4.92
N ARG A 43 8.07 -0.75 -4.63
CA ARG A 43 8.62 0.48 -5.21
C ARG A 43 8.21 1.72 -4.41
N GLU A 44 9.04 2.74 -4.47
CA GLU A 44 8.72 4.11 -4.07
C GLU A 44 8.92 5.06 -5.27
N ASP A 45 7.99 5.97 -5.45
CA ASP A 45 8.14 7.07 -6.41
C ASP A 45 8.97 8.19 -5.76
N ALA A 46 10.18 8.42 -6.26
CA ALA A 46 11.11 9.41 -5.71
C ALA A 46 10.61 10.85 -5.80
N GLN A 47 9.65 11.14 -6.69
CA GLN A 47 9.10 12.49 -6.87
C GLN A 47 7.96 12.78 -5.88
N THR A 48 7.11 11.80 -5.63
CA THR A 48 5.90 11.96 -4.80
C THR A 48 6.04 11.34 -3.41
N GLY A 49 6.96 10.40 -3.22
CA GLY A 49 7.07 9.56 -2.04
C GLY A 49 5.97 8.49 -1.98
N GLY A 50 5.23 8.30 -3.07
CA GLY A 50 4.21 7.27 -3.19
C GLY A 50 4.82 5.89 -3.14
N MET A 51 4.21 4.98 -2.36
CA MET A 51 4.70 3.62 -2.15
C MET A 51 3.76 2.59 -2.75
N GLU A 52 4.35 1.48 -3.17
CA GLU A 52 3.67 0.30 -3.67
C GLU A 52 4.12 -0.92 -2.87
N LEU A 53 3.17 -1.63 -2.29
CA LEU A 53 3.40 -2.82 -1.48
C LEU A 53 2.51 -3.98 -1.93
N LEU A 54 2.97 -5.19 -1.70
CA LEU A 54 2.09 -6.32 -1.45
C LEU A 54 1.90 -6.45 0.06
N VAL A 55 0.68 -6.69 0.49
CA VAL A 55 0.34 -6.87 1.90
C VAL A 55 -0.48 -8.14 2.05
N ARG A 56 -0.27 -8.87 3.15
CA ARG A 56 -1.13 -10.00 3.51
C ARG A 56 -1.52 -9.96 4.97
N PHE A 57 -2.78 -10.25 5.21
CA PHE A 57 -3.38 -10.34 6.53
C PHE A 57 -3.83 -11.77 6.83
N PRO A 58 -3.69 -12.24 8.07
CA PRO A 58 -4.32 -13.48 8.49
C PRO A 58 -5.85 -13.39 8.40
N ALA A 59 -6.52 -14.53 8.31
CA ALA A 59 -7.97 -14.62 8.39
C ALA A 59 -8.50 -13.89 9.62
N GLY A 60 -9.57 -13.12 9.45
CA GLY A 60 -10.22 -12.38 10.53
C GLY A 60 -9.49 -11.09 10.97
N HIS A 61 -8.36 -10.74 10.36
CA HIS A 61 -7.64 -9.51 10.70
C HIS A 61 -8.46 -8.27 10.38
N VAL A 62 -8.51 -7.34 11.32
CA VAL A 62 -9.22 -6.06 11.18
C VAL A 62 -8.24 -4.91 11.34
N ILE A 63 -8.19 -4.03 10.34
CA ILE A 63 -7.58 -2.70 10.49
C ILE A 63 -8.66 -1.75 11.01
N ALA A 64 -8.42 -1.20 12.18
CA ALA A 64 -9.31 -0.24 12.81
C ALA A 64 -9.52 1.00 11.92
N PRO A 65 -10.61 1.75 12.10
CA PRO A 65 -10.87 2.98 11.36
C PRO A 65 -9.68 3.94 11.43
N HIS A 66 -9.24 4.41 10.27
CA HIS A 66 -8.14 5.34 10.11
C HIS A 66 -8.28 6.09 8.78
N TRP A 67 -7.44 7.08 8.54
CA TRP A 67 -7.36 7.79 7.27
C TRP A 67 -5.92 8.18 6.94
N HIS A 68 -5.66 8.45 5.67
CA HIS A 68 -4.38 8.92 5.14
C HIS A 68 -4.53 10.31 4.52
N SER A 69 -3.46 11.09 4.51
CA SER A 69 -3.44 12.40 3.83
C SER A 69 -3.37 12.28 2.31
N VAL A 70 -3.14 11.08 1.79
CA VAL A 70 -3.03 10.75 0.36
C VAL A 70 -4.05 9.70 -0.04
N ASN A 71 -4.35 9.62 -1.33
CA ASN A 71 -5.23 8.57 -1.84
C ASN A 71 -4.53 7.21 -1.77
N GLU A 72 -5.34 6.18 -1.58
CA GLU A 72 -4.93 4.79 -1.56
C GLU A 72 -5.70 3.98 -2.60
N ARG A 73 -5.04 3.00 -3.21
CA ARG A 73 -5.66 2.03 -4.11
C ARG A 73 -5.33 0.63 -3.64
N VAL A 74 -6.31 -0.24 -3.71
CA VAL A 74 -6.18 -1.64 -3.31
C VAL A 74 -6.69 -2.53 -4.44
N ILE A 75 -5.94 -3.58 -4.77
CA ILE A 75 -6.38 -4.67 -5.63
C ILE A 75 -6.21 -5.98 -4.87
N LEU A 76 -7.31 -6.69 -4.66
CA LEU A 76 -7.27 -7.98 -3.96
C LEU A 76 -6.78 -9.09 -4.89
N ALA A 77 -5.79 -9.85 -4.45
CA ALA A 77 -5.26 -11.01 -5.14
C ALA A 77 -5.78 -12.34 -4.58
N GLU A 78 -5.95 -12.43 -3.25
CA GLU A 78 -6.38 -13.67 -2.56
C GLU A 78 -7.31 -13.33 -1.38
N GLY A 79 -8.24 -14.22 -1.10
CA GLY A 79 -9.16 -14.11 0.04
C GLY A 79 -10.40 -13.27 -0.25
N LYS A 80 -11.00 -12.71 0.79
CA LYS A 80 -12.12 -11.75 0.74
C LYS A 80 -11.83 -10.59 1.67
N LEU A 81 -11.77 -9.38 1.12
CA LEU A 81 -11.46 -8.16 1.86
C LEU A 81 -12.70 -7.29 1.96
N SER A 82 -13.20 -7.08 3.15
CA SER A 82 -14.24 -6.10 3.40
C SER A 82 -13.63 -4.70 3.49
N VAL A 83 -14.23 -3.75 2.78
CA VAL A 83 -13.81 -2.35 2.70
C VAL A 83 -14.99 -1.44 2.98
N ARG A 84 -14.79 -0.47 3.87
CA ARG A 84 -15.74 0.61 4.17
C ARG A 84 -15.05 1.95 4.10
N VAL A 85 -15.67 2.92 3.43
CA VAL A 85 -15.16 4.31 3.29
C VAL A 85 -16.21 5.27 3.84
N GLY A 86 -15.81 6.15 4.73
CA GLY A 86 -16.68 7.13 5.39
C GLY A 86 -17.89 6.47 6.05
N THR A 87 -19.06 7.01 5.78
CA THR A 87 -20.36 6.47 6.24
C THR A 87 -21.00 5.50 5.26
N GLY A 88 -20.29 5.17 4.18
CA GLY A 88 -20.78 4.27 3.13
C GLY A 88 -21.03 2.84 3.62
N ALA A 89 -21.72 2.07 2.79
CA ALA A 89 -21.92 0.65 3.03
C ALA A 89 -20.59 -0.12 2.94
N GLU A 90 -20.47 -1.14 3.75
CA GLU A 90 -19.37 -2.10 3.66
C GLU A 90 -19.51 -2.93 2.38
N LYS A 91 -18.42 -3.09 1.63
CA LYS A 91 -18.36 -3.90 0.42
C LYS A 91 -17.25 -4.93 0.54
N VAL A 92 -17.51 -6.13 0.06
CA VAL A 92 -16.54 -7.23 0.05
C VAL A 92 -15.93 -7.32 -1.34
N LEU A 93 -14.60 -7.20 -1.40
CA LEU A 93 -13.81 -7.50 -2.60
C LEU A 93 -13.53 -9.00 -2.66
N GLU A 94 -13.56 -9.52 -3.87
CA GLU A 94 -13.07 -10.84 -4.26
C GLU A 94 -11.80 -10.68 -5.12
N PRO A 95 -11.02 -11.76 -5.39
CA PRO A 95 -9.81 -11.67 -6.21
C PRO A 95 -10.06 -10.94 -7.55
N GLY A 96 -9.22 -9.95 -7.85
CA GLY A 96 -9.40 -9.00 -8.96
C GLY A 96 -10.23 -7.77 -8.60
N GLY A 97 -10.85 -7.72 -7.42
CA GLY A 97 -11.59 -6.56 -6.93
C GLY A 97 -10.69 -5.36 -6.65
N PHE A 98 -11.23 -4.17 -6.88
CA PHE A 98 -10.53 -2.89 -6.74
C PHE A 98 -11.26 -1.96 -5.78
N ALA A 99 -10.49 -1.25 -4.94
CA ALA A 99 -10.98 -0.14 -4.14
C ALA A 99 -10.12 1.10 -4.36
N PHE A 100 -10.76 2.25 -4.49
CA PHE A 100 -10.16 3.57 -4.39
C PHE A 100 -10.61 4.22 -3.08
N LEU A 101 -9.65 4.58 -2.25
CA LEU A 101 -9.84 5.13 -0.92
C LEU A 101 -9.34 6.58 -0.93
N PRO A 102 -10.25 7.57 -0.97
CA PRO A 102 -9.87 8.97 -1.07
C PRO A 102 -9.08 9.46 0.14
N ALA A 103 -8.16 10.40 -0.11
CA ALA A 103 -7.44 11.10 0.96
C ALA A 103 -8.42 11.71 1.97
N LYS A 104 -8.06 11.63 3.27
CA LYS A 104 -8.80 12.18 4.42
C LYS A 104 -10.16 11.55 4.70
N GLU A 105 -10.60 10.58 3.91
CA GLU A 105 -11.78 9.79 4.22
C GLU A 105 -11.42 8.64 5.18
N VAL A 106 -12.24 8.47 6.21
CA VAL A 106 -12.07 7.36 7.16
C VAL A 106 -12.33 6.05 6.46
N GLN A 107 -11.40 5.12 6.57
CA GLN A 107 -11.49 3.79 5.97
C GLN A 107 -11.32 2.69 7.02
N ARG A 108 -11.91 1.55 6.76
CA ARG A 108 -11.76 0.32 7.53
C ARG A 108 -11.64 -0.86 6.57
N LEU A 109 -10.64 -1.70 6.80
CA LEU A 109 -10.43 -2.92 6.04
C LEU A 109 -10.44 -4.11 6.99
N SER A 110 -11.00 -5.24 6.54
CA SER A 110 -10.93 -6.49 7.29
C SER A 110 -10.91 -7.70 6.36
N CYS A 111 -10.05 -8.67 6.69
CA CYS A 111 -10.00 -9.95 6.00
C CYS A 111 -11.14 -10.83 6.53
N VAL A 112 -12.20 -10.99 5.73
CA VAL A 112 -13.43 -11.70 6.12
C VAL A 112 -13.52 -13.12 5.59
N SER A 113 -12.49 -13.58 4.88
CA SER A 113 -12.37 -14.99 4.49
C SER A 113 -11.85 -15.85 5.64
N ASN A 114 -12.07 -17.16 5.56
CA ASN A 114 -11.44 -18.15 6.46
C ASN A 114 -9.99 -18.48 6.09
N THR A 115 -9.47 -17.84 5.03
CA THR A 115 -8.08 -17.87 4.59
C THR A 115 -7.50 -16.48 4.68
N ARG A 116 -6.19 -16.35 4.56
CA ARG A 116 -5.51 -15.03 4.50
C ARG A 116 -6.01 -14.20 3.32
N CYS A 117 -5.91 -12.89 3.44
CA CYS A 117 -6.10 -11.94 2.36
C CYS A 117 -4.73 -11.44 1.89
N THR A 118 -4.51 -11.44 0.58
CA THR A 118 -3.31 -10.86 -0.05
C THR A 118 -3.76 -9.82 -1.06
N PHE A 119 -3.18 -8.63 -0.99
CA PHE A 119 -3.56 -7.53 -1.88
C PHE A 119 -2.35 -6.63 -2.19
N TYR A 120 -2.42 -6.00 -3.35
CA TYR A 120 -1.57 -4.89 -3.73
C TYR A 120 -2.16 -3.59 -3.20
N ILE A 121 -1.29 -2.71 -2.71
CA ILE A 121 -1.66 -1.39 -2.23
C ILE A 121 -0.72 -0.32 -2.79
N HIS A 122 -1.28 0.83 -3.15
CA HIS A 122 -0.57 1.99 -3.65
C HIS A 122 -1.07 3.25 -2.95
N TRP A 123 -0.15 4.08 -2.48
CA TRP A 123 -0.42 5.43 -2.01
C TRP A 123 0.17 6.46 -2.98
N ASP A 124 -0.60 7.51 -3.31
CA ASP A 124 -0.21 8.56 -4.27
C ASP A 124 0.92 9.47 -3.79
N GLY A 125 1.29 9.41 -2.52
CA GLY A 125 2.33 10.20 -1.89
C GLY A 125 2.84 9.55 -0.63
N LYS A 126 3.65 10.28 0.12
CA LYS A 126 4.24 9.78 1.36
C LYS A 126 3.16 9.30 2.33
N LEU A 127 3.27 8.02 2.71
CA LEU A 127 2.34 7.39 3.65
C LEU A 127 2.39 8.05 5.02
N ASP A 128 1.23 8.37 5.54
CA ASP A 128 0.96 8.68 6.93
C ASP A 128 -0.24 7.85 7.42
N ASN A 129 -0.51 7.85 8.70
CA ASN A 129 -1.63 7.10 9.27
C ASN A 129 -2.23 7.88 10.44
N HIS A 130 -3.51 8.20 10.34
CA HIS A 130 -4.28 8.92 11.34
C HIS A 130 -5.38 8.03 11.90
N LYS A 131 -5.24 7.64 13.16
CA LYS A 131 -6.27 6.85 13.86
C LYS A 131 -7.49 7.71 14.17
N VAL A 132 -8.67 7.14 14.07
CA VAL A 132 -9.92 7.75 14.55
C VAL A 132 -10.07 7.37 16.01
N GLN A 133 -10.30 8.37 16.86
CA GLN A 133 -10.59 8.21 18.30
C GLN A 133 -12.05 7.82 18.53
#